data_de37b82b91ee86cd6c37d4e80f15436c
#
_entry.id   de37b82b91ee86cd6c37d4e80f15436c
#
_cell.length_a   1.000
_cell.length_b   1.000
_cell.length_c   1.000
_cell.angle_alpha   90.00
_cell.angle_beta   90.00
_cell.angle_gamma   90.00
#
_symmetry.space_group_name_H-M   'P 1'
#
loop_
_entity.id
_entity.type
_entity.pdbx_description
1 polymer ?
#
loop_
_entity_poly.entity_id
_entity_poly.type
_entity_poly.pdbx_seq_one_letter_code
_entity_poly.pdbx_strand_id
1 'polypeptide(L)'
;WGLGSRTGPGSKRLQGLLDDRQRLMYDGATALAEGVLLALRETGRMGVLVSQGVHPEYRAVLRAYLEAVGAKLLTLPLEGGRTPLPEVGEEVGAVVVQNPNFLGALEDLGPFAEAAHGAGALFVAVADPLSLGVLKPPGAYGVDIAVGDGQSLGLPMGFGGPHFGFLATKKAFVRQLPGRLVSETVDVEGRRGFILTLQAREQYIRRAKAKSNITTNAQLTALMGAMYLAALGPEGLREVALKSVEMAHKLHALLLEVPGVRPFTPKPFFNEFALALPKDPEAVRRALAERGFHGATPVPREYGENLALFAATELHEEEDLLALREALKEVLA
;
A
#
# COMPACT_ATOMS: atom_id res chain seq x y z
N TRP A 1 17.86 7.89 -6.25
CA TRP A 1 18.29 8.30 -4.91
C TRP A 1 18.23 7.05 -4.07
N GLY A 2 19.41 6.44 -3.87
CA GLY A 2 19.55 5.37 -2.90
C GLY A 2 19.72 6.01 -1.52
N LEU A 3 18.79 5.81 -0.61
CA LEU A 3 19.05 5.93 0.81
C LEU A 3 20.00 4.77 1.19
N GLY A 4 21.28 4.91 0.75
CA GLY A 4 22.31 3.90 0.91
C GLY A 4 23.12 4.11 2.16
N SER A 5 23.23 3.04 2.91
CA SER A 5 24.35 2.64 3.75
C SER A 5 24.95 3.66 4.72
N ARG A 6 24.36 3.89 5.82
CA ARG A 6 24.93 4.06 7.18
C ARG A 6 23.81 4.42 8.13
N THR A 7 23.09 3.43 8.57
CA THR A 7 21.97 3.65 9.46
C THR A 7 21.94 2.55 10.51
N GLY A 8 21.71 2.93 11.74
CA GLY A 8 21.65 2.05 12.89
C GLY A 8 20.47 1.05 12.86
N PRO A 9 20.24 0.27 13.92
CA PRO A 9 19.29 -0.85 13.95
C PRO A 9 17.86 -0.53 13.52
N GLY A 10 17.40 0.72 13.65
CA GLY A 10 16.04 1.14 13.25
C GLY A 10 15.82 1.28 11.74
N SER A 11 16.88 1.61 10.98
CA SER A 11 16.81 1.71 9.52
C SER A 11 16.66 0.35 8.83
N LYS A 12 16.94 -0.76 9.51
CA LYS A 12 16.77 -2.11 8.96
C LYS A 12 15.31 -2.45 8.64
N ARG A 13 14.31 -1.76 9.22
CA ARG A 13 12.90 -2.00 8.93
C ARG A 13 12.46 -1.36 7.60
N LEU A 14 12.90 -0.13 7.35
CA LEU A 14 12.78 0.49 6.02
C LEU A 14 13.77 -0.15 5.03
N GLN A 15 14.95 -0.56 5.49
CA GLN A 15 15.93 -1.30 4.71
C GLN A 15 15.40 -2.64 4.19
N GLY A 16 14.50 -3.33 4.90
CA GLY A 16 13.82 -4.53 4.39
C GLY A 16 12.91 -4.28 3.17
N LEU A 17 12.42 -3.03 2.99
CA LEU A 17 11.86 -2.54 1.73
C LEU A 17 12.95 -2.06 0.77
N LEU A 18 14.16 -1.72 1.28
CA LEU A 18 15.19 -0.95 0.60
C LEU A 18 16.45 -1.76 0.24
N ASP A 19 16.67 -2.95 0.80
CA ASP A 19 17.79 -3.83 0.42
C ASP A 19 17.64 -4.41 -0.98
N ASP A 20 16.40 -4.35 -1.49
CA ASP A 20 16.04 -4.71 -2.83
C ASP A 20 15.87 -3.44 -3.70
N ARG A 21 16.06 -3.55 -4.99
CA ARG A 21 16.06 -2.41 -5.91
C ARG A 21 14.70 -1.73 -5.97
N GLN A 22 14.67 -0.40 -5.86
CA GLN A 22 13.46 0.40 -5.82
C GLN A 22 13.24 1.22 -7.09
N ARG A 23 11.98 1.46 -7.38
CA ARG A 23 11.52 2.34 -8.44
C ARG A 23 10.37 3.22 -7.96
N LEU A 24 10.42 4.49 -8.34
CA LEU A 24 9.34 5.44 -8.15
C LEU A 24 8.29 5.27 -9.25
N MET A 25 7.02 5.37 -8.84
CA MET A 25 5.84 5.23 -9.69
C MET A 25 4.97 6.48 -9.54
N TYR A 26 3.91 6.61 -10.33
CA TYR A 26 2.99 7.76 -10.22
C TYR A 26 2.20 7.70 -8.91
N ASP A 27 1.67 6.52 -8.58
CA ASP A 27 0.90 6.22 -7.38
C ASP A 27 0.99 4.73 -7.02
N GLY A 28 0.31 4.33 -5.95
CA GLY A 28 0.29 2.93 -5.52
C GLY A 28 -0.43 2.00 -6.49
N ALA A 29 -1.44 2.47 -7.21
CA ALA A 29 -2.19 1.66 -8.17
C ALA A 29 -1.34 1.31 -9.39
N THR A 30 -0.61 2.29 -9.96
CA THR A 30 0.33 2.06 -11.06
C THR A 30 1.54 1.26 -10.61
N ALA A 31 1.99 1.44 -9.36
CA ALA A 31 3.03 0.61 -8.77
C ALA A 31 2.61 -0.86 -8.70
N LEU A 32 1.37 -1.13 -8.28
CA LEU A 32 0.81 -2.48 -8.27
C LEU A 32 0.73 -3.08 -9.67
N ALA A 33 0.20 -2.35 -10.64
CA ALA A 33 0.09 -2.81 -12.02
C ALA A 33 1.45 -3.19 -12.62
N GLU A 34 2.46 -2.34 -12.47
CA GLU A 34 3.82 -2.61 -12.95
C GLU A 34 4.51 -3.75 -12.19
N GLY A 35 4.26 -3.87 -10.87
CA GLY A 35 4.75 -4.98 -10.06
C GLY A 35 4.19 -6.32 -10.51
N VAL A 36 2.89 -6.37 -10.79
CA VAL A 36 2.23 -7.58 -11.31
C VAL A 36 2.72 -7.90 -12.72
N LEU A 37 2.80 -6.92 -13.63
CA LEU A 37 3.38 -7.13 -14.96
C LEU A 37 4.83 -7.63 -14.91
N LEU A 38 5.62 -7.18 -13.93
CA LEU A 38 6.94 -7.74 -13.67
C LEU A 38 6.86 -9.23 -13.32
N ALA A 39 5.95 -9.60 -12.40
CA ALA A 39 5.78 -11.00 -12.00
C ALA A 39 5.35 -11.90 -13.18
N LEU A 40 4.41 -11.41 -14.01
CA LEU A 40 3.98 -12.15 -15.21
C LEU A 40 5.13 -12.36 -16.22
N ARG A 41 5.96 -11.33 -16.43
CA ARG A 41 7.14 -11.45 -17.31
C ARG A 41 8.18 -12.42 -16.77
N GLU A 42 8.37 -12.46 -15.47
CA GLU A 42 9.35 -13.35 -14.83
C GLU A 42 8.91 -14.80 -14.83
N THR A 43 7.63 -15.05 -14.53
CA THR A 43 7.07 -16.41 -14.48
C THR A 43 6.66 -16.95 -15.85
N GLY A 44 6.43 -16.07 -16.84
CA GLY A 44 5.89 -16.48 -18.15
C GLY A 44 4.41 -16.88 -18.09
N ARG A 45 3.70 -16.60 -16.99
CA ARG A 45 2.32 -17.01 -16.75
C ARG A 45 1.39 -15.81 -16.77
N MET A 46 0.12 -16.01 -17.10
CA MET A 46 -0.86 -14.94 -17.36
C MET A 46 -2.04 -14.92 -16.38
N GLY A 47 -2.01 -15.73 -15.33
CA GLY A 47 -3.01 -15.72 -14.25
C GLY A 47 -2.57 -14.83 -13.10
N VAL A 48 -3.49 -14.08 -12.51
CA VAL A 48 -3.28 -13.25 -11.33
C VAL A 48 -4.39 -13.51 -10.31
N LEU A 49 -4.02 -13.87 -9.09
CA LEU A 49 -4.91 -13.92 -7.94
C LEU A 49 -4.75 -12.63 -7.13
N VAL A 50 -5.80 -11.82 -7.00
CA VAL A 50 -5.80 -10.60 -6.18
C VAL A 50 -6.80 -10.71 -5.06
N SER A 51 -6.37 -10.42 -3.83
CA SER A 51 -7.30 -10.32 -2.70
C SER A 51 -8.32 -9.20 -2.92
N GLN A 52 -9.57 -9.44 -2.56
CA GLN A 52 -10.57 -8.39 -2.43
C GLN A 52 -10.17 -7.34 -1.38
N GLY A 53 -9.29 -7.69 -0.43
CA GLY A 53 -8.68 -6.77 0.53
C GLY A 53 -7.71 -5.75 -0.07
N VAL A 54 -7.34 -5.86 -1.35
CA VAL A 54 -6.65 -4.80 -2.09
C VAL A 54 -7.63 -3.69 -2.41
N HIS A 55 -7.20 -2.43 -2.26
CA HIS A 55 -8.03 -1.24 -2.52
C HIS A 55 -8.80 -1.38 -3.84
N PRO A 56 -10.12 -1.12 -3.87
CA PRO A 56 -10.96 -1.38 -5.05
C PRO A 56 -10.51 -0.63 -6.30
N GLU A 57 -10.07 0.63 -6.17
CA GLU A 57 -9.53 1.40 -7.29
C GLU A 57 -8.20 0.84 -7.79
N TYR A 58 -7.34 0.32 -6.89
CA TYR A 58 -6.11 -0.37 -7.30
C TYR A 58 -6.42 -1.62 -8.12
N ARG A 59 -7.45 -2.38 -7.71
CA ARG A 59 -7.92 -3.55 -8.48
C ARG A 59 -8.49 -3.15 -9.84
N ALA A 60 -9.19 -2.00 -9.93
CA ALA A 60 -9.72 -1.48 -11.19
C ALA A 60 -8.59 -1.07 -12.15
N VAL A 61 -7.58 -0.34 -11.67
CA VAL A 61 -6.38 0.01 -12.46
C VAL A 61 -5.62 -1.24 -12.90
N LEU A 62 -5.38 -2.17 -11.97
CA LEU A 62 -4.72 -3.45 -12.27
C LEU A 62 -5.46 -4.20 -13.39
N ARG A 63 -6.79 -4.28 -13.31
CA ARG A 63 -7.63 -4.92 -14.34
C ARG A 63 -7.41 -4.31 -15.72
N ALA A 64 -7.42 -2.97 -15.82
CA ALA A 64 -7.20 -2.28 -17.09
C ALA A 64 -5.84 -2.60 -17.71
N TYR A 65 -4.79 -2.68 -16.90
CA TYR A 65 -3.46 -3.08 -17.36
C TYR A 65 -3.39 -4.54 -17.83
N LEU A 66 -4.05 -5.44 -17.10
CA LEU A 66 -4.04 -6.88 -17.40
C LEU A 66 -4.88 -7.20 -18.65
N GLU A 67 -6.00 -6.54 -18.84
CA GLU A 67 -6.83 -6.67 -20.05
C GLU A 67 -6.04 -6.28 -21.30
N ALA A 68 -5.25 -5.21 -21.22
CA ALA A 68 -4.41 -4.75 -22.34
C ALA A 68 -3.35 -5.78 -22.78
N VAL A 69 -2.93 -6.68 -21.90
CA VAL A 69 -1.94 -7.73 -22.19
C VAL A 69 -2.55 -9.13 -22.29
N GLY A 70 -3.89 -9.26 -22.17
CA GLY A 70 -4.59 -10.53 -22.24
C GLY A 70 -4.43 -11.43 -21.01
N ALA A 71 -4.02 -10.88 -19.86
CA ALA A 71 -3.88 -11.61 -18.61
C ALA A 71 -5.24 -11.78 -17.88
N LYS A 72 -5.37 -12.85 -17.11
CA LYS A 72 -6.60 -13.15 -16.35
C LYS A 72 -6.46 -12.70 -14.90
N LEU A 73 -7.45 -11.94 -14.42
CA LEU A 73 -7.55 -11.49 -13.03
C LEU A 73 -8.67 -12.23 -12.32
N LEU A 74 -8.33 -12.97 -11.27
CA LEU A 74 -9.27 -13.61 -10.35
C LEU A 74 -9.20 -12.90 -9.00
N THR A 75 -10.35 -12.44 -8.51
CA THR A 75 -10.46 -11.81 -7.19
C THR A 75 -10.84 -12.85 -6.14
N LEU A 76 -10.03 -12.93 -5.08
CA LEU A 76 -10.28 -13.76 -3.90
C LEU A 76 -11.19 -12.98 -2.94
N PRO A 77 -12.42 -13.42 -2.67
CA PRO A 77 -13.30 -12.74 -1.74
C PRO A 77 -12.76 -12.81 -0.32
N LEU A 78 -13.09 -11.79 0.50
CA LEU A 78 -12.73 -11.80 1.91
C LEU A 78 -13.64 -12.73 2.72
N GLU A 79 -13.08 -13.37 3.73
CA GLU A 79 -13.79 -14.13 4.74
C GLU A 79 -13.53 -13.50 6.13
N GLY A 80 -14.57 -13.06 6.80
CA GLY A 80 -14.44 -12.37 8.08
C GLY A 80 -13.54 -11.13 8.06
N GLY A 81 -13.49 -10.42 6.93
CA GLY A 81 -12.68 -9.21 6.72
C GLY A 81 -11.20 -9.46 6.42
N ARG A 82 -10.79 -10.72 6.20
CA ARG A 82 -9.43 -11.12 5.82
C ARG A 82 -9.43 -11.98 4.58
N THR A 83 -8.28 -12.02 3.92
CA THR A 83 -8.05 -12.86 2.74
C THR A 83 -7.90 -14.32 3.14
N PRO A 84 -8.72 -15.25 2.61
CA PRO A 84 -8.49 -16.68 2.78
C PRO A 84 -7.24 -17.11 2.02
N LEU A 85 -6.56 -18.14 2.52
CA LEU A 85 -5.40 -18.72 1.83
C LEU A 85 -5.88 -19.44 0.55
N PRO A 86 -5.44 -19.00 -0.65
CA PRO A 86 -5.89 -19.60 -1.90
C PRO A 86 -5.16 -20.91 -2.22
N GLU A 87 -5.82 -21.76 -3.00
CA GLU A 87 -5.12 -22.71 -3.84
C GLU A 87 -4.56 -21.99 -5.07
N VAL A 88 -3.25 -22.10 -5.30
CA VAL A 88 -2.56 -21.41 -6.39
C VAL A 88 -2.31 -22.40 -7.53
N GLY A 89 -3.00 -22.18 -8.67
CA GLY A 89 -2.83 -23.02 -9.86
C GLY A 89 -1.54 -22.75 -10.63
N GLU A 90 -1.14 -23.67 -11.47
CA GLU A 90 0.09 -23.58 -12.29
C GLU A 90 0.06 -22.43 -13.30
N GLU A 91 -1.14 -21.96 -13.70
CA GLU A 91 -1.33 -20.83 -14.61
C GLU A 91 -1.08 -19.47 -13.93
N VAL A 92 -1.04 -19.44 -12.59
CA VAL A 92 -0.89 -18.21 -11.82
C VAL A 92 0.56 -17.75 -11.82
N GLY A 93 0.78 -16.50 -12.25
CA GLY A 93 2.08 -15.83 -12.23
C GLY A 93 2.27 -14.90 -11.05
N ALA A 94 1.17 -14.39 -10.47
CA ALA A 94 1.22 -13.49 -9.33
C ALA A 94 0.07 -13.72 -8.35
N VAL A 95 0.39 -13.67 -7.05
CA VAL A 95 -0.57 -13.59 -5.94
C VAL A 95 -0.41 -12.22 -5.30
N VAL A 96 -1.52 -11.50 -5.07
CA VAL A 96 -1.51 -10.12 -4.59
C VAL A 96 -2.33 -9.99 -3.31
N VAL A 97 -1.73 -9.49 -2.23
CA VAL A 97 -2.39 -9.19 -0.95
C VAL A 97 -1.96 -7.80 -0.48
N GLN A 98 -2.86 -7.06 0.15
CA GLN A 98 -2.58 -5.76 0.79
C GLN A 98 -2.53 -5.91 2.30
N ASN A 99 -1.53 -5.32 2.94
CA ASN A 99 -1.39 -5.30 4.40
C ASN A 99 -0.86 -3.94 4.89
N PRO A 100 -1.62 -3.19 5.72
CA PRO A 100 -3.02 -3.45 6.10
C PRO A 100 -3.95 -3.49 4.89
N ASN A 101 -5.02 -4.33 4.93
CA ASN A 101 -5.94 -4.42 3.81
C ASN A 101 -6.89 -3.21 3.74
N PHE A 102 -7.69 -3.11 2.68
CA PHE A 102 -8.61 -1.98 2.44
C PHE A 102 -9.59 -1.71 3.59
N LEU A 103 -9.96 -2.74 4.35
CA LEU A 103 -10.82 -2.60 5.51
C LEU A 103 -10.05 -2.33 6.81
N GLY A 104 -8.73 -2.17 6.73
CA GLY A 104 -7.83 -1.89 7.84
C GLY A 104 -7.25 -3.12 8.54
N ALA A 105 -7.77 -4.33 8.30
CA ALA A 105 -7.29 -5.54 8.95
C ALA A 105 -5.84 -5.88 8.59
N LEU A 106 -5.11 -6.43 9.55
CA LEU A 106 -3.76 -6.94 9.30
C LEU A 106 -3.85 -8.37 8.75
N GLU A 107 -3.09 -8.62 7.67
CA GLU A 107 -2.96 -9.92 7.02
C GLU A 107 -1.66 -10.61 7.45
N ASP A 108 -1.66 -11.92 7.60
CA ASP A 108 -0.44 -12.70 7.76
C ASP A 108 0.13 -13.05 6.38
N LEU A 109 1.18 -12.37 5.98
CA LEU A 109 1.75 -12.50 4.63
C LEU A 109 2.56 -13.78 4.42
N GLY A 110 3.03 -14.44 5.48
CA GLY A 110 3.90 -15.63 5.39
C GLY A 110 3.26 -16.79 4.61
N PRO A 111 2.06 -17.25 5.00
CA PRO A 111 1.38 -18.35 4.31
C PRO A 111 1.10 -18.08 2.83
N PHE A 112 0.81 -16.82 2.45
CA PHE A 112 0.61 -16.43 1.04
C PHE A 112 1.90 -16.52 0.22
N ALA A 113 3.04 -16.12 0.82
CA ALA A 113 4.35 -16.28 0.18
C ALA A 113 4.67 -17.76 -0.06
N GLU A 114 4.42 -18.61 0.93
CA GLU A 114 4.63 -20.05 0.81
C GLU A 114 3.74 -20.68 -0.27
N ALA A 115 2.44 -20.33 -0.31
CA ALA A 115 1.50 -20.84 -1.30
C ALA A 115 1.88 -20.40 -2.72
N ALA A 116 2.24 -19.11 -2.91
CA ALA A 116 2.68 -18.58 -4.21
C ALA A 116 3.95 -19.29 -4.69
N HIS A 117 4.97 -19.38 -3.84
CA HIS A 117 6.25 -20.03 -4.19
C HIS A 117 6.09 -21.51 -4.44
N GLY A 118 5.25 -22.21 -3.66
CA GLY A 118 4.95 -23.64 -3.86
C GLY A 118 4.38 -23.94 -5.25
N ALA A 119 3.63 -22.99 -5.84
CA ALA A 119 3.11 -23.09 -7.20
C ALA A 119 4.03 -22.46 -8.26
N GLY A 120 5.17 -21.87 -7.88
CA GLY A 120 6.08 -21.17 -8.78
C GLY A 120 5.58 -19.79 -9.25
N ALA A 121 4.60 -19.19 -8.55
CA ALA A 121 4.17 -17.82 -8.71
C ALA A 121 5.01 -16.86 -7.87
N LEU A 122 4.97 -15.56 -8.20
CA LEU A 122 5.55 -14.51 -7.36
C LEU A 122 4.50 -13.91 -6.43
N PHE A 123 4.93 -13.54 -5.22
CA PHE A 123 4.08 -12.90 -4.24
C PHE A 123 4.30 -11.38 -4.22
N VAL A 124 3.23 -10.63 -4.47
CA VAL A 124 3.19 -9.16 -4.49
C VAL A 124 2.43 -8.66 -3.28
N ALA A 125 3.05 -7.84 -2.45
CA ALA A 125 2.39 -7.19 -1.33
C ALA A 125 2.18 -5.69 -1.59
N VAL A 126 0.95 -5.22 -1.38
CA VAL A 126 0.65 -3.79 -1.29
C VAL A 126 0.79 -3.37 0.18
N ALA A 127 1.59 -2.35 0.46
CA ALA A 127 1.90 -1.91 1.82
C ALA A 127 1.72 -0.40 1.99
N ASP A 128 1.21 0.00 3.16
CA ASP A 128 1.34 1.39 3.61
C ASP A 128 2.72 1.56 4.27
N PRO A 129 3.57 2.46 3.76
CA PRO A 129 4.92 2.64 4.28
C PRO A 129 4.96 3.15 5.73
N LEU A 130 3.94 3.90 6.20
CA LEU A 130 3.85 4.35 7.58
C LEU A 130 3.66 3.18 8.54
N SER A 131 2.86 2.19 8.14
CA SER A 131 2.61 0.99 8.96
C SER A 131 3.88 0.21 9.29
N LEU A 132 4.93 0.35 8.46
CA LEU A 132 6.22 -0.32 8.65
C LEU A 132 7.03 0.24 9.85
N GLY A 133 6.61 1.37 10.42
CA GLY A 133 7.11 1.83 11.72
C GLY A 133 6.86 0.83 12.85
N VAL A 134 5.79 0.02 12.74
CA VAL A 134 5.38 -0.97 13.74
C VAL A 134 5.23 -2.39 13.20
N LEU A 135 4.98 -2.57 11.92
CA LEU A 135 4.84 -3.88 11.30
C LEU A 135 6.20 -4.40 10.80
N LYS A 136 6.30 -5.72 10.72
CA LYS A 136 7.43 -6.40 10.10
C LYS A 136 7.46 -6.10 8.59
N PRO A 137 8.62 -5.79 7.99
CA PRO A 137 8.70 -5.45 6.58
C PRO A 137 8.30 -6.61 5.66
N PRO A 138 7.68 -6.34 4.50
CA PRO A 138 7.20 -7.38 3.57
C PRO A 138 8.27 -8.41 3.18
N GLY A 139 9.49 -7.97 2.91
CA GLY A 139 10.59 -8.89 2.54
C GLY A 139 10.90 -9.95 3.59
N ALA A 140 10.64 -9.67 4.88
CA ALA A 140 10.86 -10.63 5.96
C ALA A 140 9.78 -11.75 6.03
N TYR A 141 8.71 -11.61 5.25
CA TYR A 141 7.69 -12.66 5.04
C TYR A 141 7.90 -13.46 3.75
N GLY A 142 8.98 -13.16 2.99
CA GLY A 142 9.21 -13.81 1.71
C GLY A 142 8.59 -13.11 0.49
N VAL A 143 7.97 -11.94 0.67
CA VAL A 143 7.42 -11.15 -0.44
C VAL A 143 8.49 -10.90 -1.50
N ASP A 144 8.12 -11.07 -2.78
CA ASP A 144 9.03 -10.88 -3.92
C ASP A 144 9.01 -9.45 -4.43
N ILE A 145 7.83 -8.83 -4.41
CA ILE A 145 7.59 -7.47 -4.89
C ILE A 145 6.71 -6.75 -3.87
N ALA A 146 7.20 -5.64 -3.33
CA ALA A 146 6.43 -4.75 -2.46
C ALA A 146 6.12 -3.46 -3.20
N VAL A 147 4.86 -3.04 -3.18
CA VAL A 147 4.37 -1.82 -3.83
C VAL A 147 3.50 -1.04 -2.86
N GLY A 148 3.30 0.24 -3.13
CA GLY A 148 2.38 1.06 -2.35
C GLY A 148 2.43 2.52 -2.75
N ASP A 149 1.67 3.32 -2.03
CA ASP A 149 1.64 4.77 -2.18
C ASP A 149 2.43 5.44 -1.05
N GLY A 150 3.19 6.47 -1.40
CA GLY A 150 4.01 7.21 -0.46
C GLY A 150 3.33 8.45 0.12
N GLN A 151 2.04 8.64 -0.08
CA GLN A 151 1.32 9.82 0.39
C GLN A 151 1.39 9.96 1.92
N SER A 152 1.34 8.86 2.67
CA SER A 152 1.47 8.83 4.13
C SER A 152 2.84 9.28 4.66
N LEU A 153 3.84 9.45 3.79
CA LEU A 153 5.17 9.94 4.13
C LEU A 153 5.27 11.47 4.04
N GLY A 154 4.37 12.18 4.73
CA GLY A 154 4.40 13.63 4.89
C GLY A 154 3.93 14.43 3.67
N LEU A 155 3.20 13.84 2.73
CA LEU A 155 2.60 14.57 1.63
C LEU A 155 1.16 15.01 1.99
N PRO A 156 0.76 16.24 1.61
CA PRO A 156 -0.61 16.66 1.79
C PRO A 156 -1.55 15.87 0.86
N MET A 157 -2.82 15.74 1.23
CA MET A 157 -3.83 15.06 0.41
C MET A 157 -4.05 15.74 -0.95
N GLY A 158 -3.90 17.06 -1.05
CA GLY A 158 -3.82 17.83 -2.29
C GLY A 158 -4.98 17.61 -3.25
N PHE A 159 -6.19 17.31 -2.75
CA PHE A 159 -7.36 16.96 -3.58
C PHE A 159 -7.11 15.78 -4.56
N GLY A 160 -6.32 14.80 -4.14
CA GLY A 160 -6.00 13.61 -4.93
C GLY A 160 -4.60 13.61 -5.55
N GLY A 161 -3.72 14.49 -5.14
CA GLY A 161 -2.33 14.48 -5.57
C GLY A 161 -1.69 15.86 -5.70
N PRO A 162 -0.40 15.91 -6.13
CA PRO A 162 0.38 14.75 -6.59
C PRO A 162 0.87 13.84 -5.46
N HIS A 163 0.89 12.54 -5.73
CA HIS A 163 1.49 11.50 -4.87
C HIS A 163 2.74 10.91 -5.51
N PHE A 164 3.31 9.88 -4.89
CA PHE A 164 4.26 8.99 -5.53
C PHE A 164 3.98 7.55 -5.11
N GLY A 165 4.08 6.63 -6.05
CA GLY A 165 4.11 5.21 -5.76
C GLY A 165 5.53 4.70 -5.58
N PHE A 166 5.69 3.60 -4.90
CA PHE A 166 6.96 2.88 -4.81
C PHE A 166 6.79 1.43 -5.25
N LEU A 167 7.86 0.89 -5.82
CA LEU A 167 7.99 -0.53 -6.15
C LEU A 167 9.36 -0.99 -5.71
N ALA A 168 9.41 -1.99 -4.84
CA ALA A 168 10.63 -2.63 -4.37
C ALA A 168 10.59 -4.12 -4.74
N THR A 169 11.73 -4.70 -5.12
CA THR A 169 11.82 -6.11 -5.51
C THR A 169 13.16 -6.71 -5.17
N LYS A 170 13.22 -8.03 -5.03
CA LYS A 170 14.45 -8.78 -4.82
C LYS A 170 15.45 -8.52 -5.94
N LYS A 171 16.74 -8.53 -5.60
CA LYS A 171 17.85 -8.29 -6.54
C LYS A 171 17.80 -9.19 -7.78
N ALA A 172 17.28 -10.39 -7.65
CA ALA A 172 17.12 -11.32 -8.78
C ALA A 172 16.27 -10.74 -9.90
N PHE A 173 15.26 -9.91 -9.58
CA PHE A 173 14.31 -9.36 -10.55
C PHE A 173 14.66 -7.96 -11.05
N VAL A 174 15.82 -7.41 -10.68
CA VAL A 174 16.22 -6.03 -11.03
C VAL A 174 16.18 -5.74 -12.54
N ARG A 175 16.44 -6.76 -13.38
CA ARG A 175 16.39 -6.63 -14.83
C ARG A 175 14.97 -6.53 -15.39
N GLN A 176 13.97 -6.87 -14.60
CA GLN A 176 12.55 -6.78 -14.96
C GLN A 176 11.90 -5.46 -14.49
N LEU A 177 12.56 -4.73 -13.58
CA LEU A 177 12.06 -3.44 -13.10
C LEU A 177 11.84 -2.47 -14.29
N PRO A 178 10.74 -1.71 -14.29
CA PRO A 178 10.50 -0.68 -15.28
C PRO A 178 11.47 0.50 -15.10
N GLY A 179 11.75 1.23 -16.19
CA GLY A 179 12.53 2.47 -16.19
C GLY A 179 14.01 2.35 -15.80
N ARG A 180 14.61 3.48 -15.46
CA ARG A 180 16.03 3.64 -15.11
C ARG A 180 16.27 3.37 -13.63
N LEU A 181 17.48 2.94 -13.28
CA LEU A 181 17.97 2.88 -11.91
C LEU A 181 19.20 3.80 -11.77
N VAL A 182 19.29 4.49 -10.66
CA VAL A 182 20.50 5.21 -10.27
C VAL A 182 21.42 4.24 -9.55
N SER A 183 22.67 4.16 -9.99
CA SER A 183 23.72 3.37 -9.34
C SER A 183 24.85 4.27 -8.87
N GLU A 184 25.39 3.97 -7.70
CA GLU A 184 26.62 4.60 -7.23
C GLU A 184 27.82 4.03 -7.97
N THR A 185 28.75 4.89 -8.30
CA THR A 185 30.01 4.55 -8.97
C THR A 185 31.12 5.51 -8.51
N VAL A 186 32.31 5.32 -9.04
CA VAL A 186 33.42 6.27 -8.88
C VAL A 186 33.86 6.77 -10.25
N ASP A 187 34.33 8.01 -10.33
CA ASP A 187 34.94 8.59 -11.53
C ASP A 187 36.38 8.09 -11.71
N VAL A 188 37.02 8.55 -12.75
CA VAL A 188 38.43 8.17 -13.08
C VAL A 188 39.45 8.61 -12.05
N GLU A 189 39.05 9.54 -11.16
CA GLU A 189 39.88 10.05 -10.06
C GLU A 189 39.51 9.41 -8.73
N GLY A 190 38.61 8.41 -8.73
CA GLY A 190 38.16 7.70 -7.53
C GLY A 190 37.13 8.46 -6.71
N ARG A 191 36.55 9.58 -7.19
CA ARG A 191 35.51 10.34 -6.49
C ARG A 191 34.16 9.69 -6.67
N ARG A 192 33.37 9.67 -5.58
CA ARG A 192 31.99 9.14 -5.61
C ARG A 192 31.11 9.90 -6.60
N GLY A 193 30.41 9.17 -7.44
CA GLY A 193 29.44 9.71 -8.41
C GLY A 193 28.21 8.82 -8.55
N PHE A 194 27.25 9.27 -9.35
CA PHE A 194 26.03 8.53 -9.63
C PHE A 194 25.76 8.48 -11.12
N ILE A 195 25.35 7.32 -11.63
CA ILE A 195 25.02 7.11 -13.02
C ILE A 195 23.62 6.52 -13.18
N LEU A 196 22.99 6.79 -14.31
CA LEU A 196 21.76 6.11 -14.73
C LEU A 196 22.11 4.77 -15.38
N THR A 197 21.57 3.70 -14.83
CA THR A 197 21.77 2.34 -15.34
C THR A 197 20.47 1.76 -15.92
N LEU A 198 20.60 0.70 -16.72
CA LEU A 198 19.48 -0.04 -17.32
C LEU A 198 18.56 0.81 -18.22
N GLN A 199 19.05 1.92 -18.76
CA GLN A 199 18.30 2.85 -19.63
C GLN A 199 17.77 2.20 -20.91
N ALA A 200 18.48 1.19 -21.43
CA ALA A 200 18.12 0.51 -22.69
C ALA A 200 16.74 -0.18 -22.68
N ARG A 201 16.03 -0.19 -21.55
CA ARG A 201 14.69 -0.78 -21.43
C ARG A 201 13.56 0.22 -21.63
N GLU A 202 13.87 1.50 -21.72
CA GLU A 202 12.87 2.57 -21.81
C GLU A 202 12.26 2.70 -23.21
N GLN A 203 11.07 3.29 -23.26
CA GLN A 203 10.26 3.39 -24.47
C GLN A 203 10.95 4.17 -25.60
N TYR A 204 11.64 5.26 -25.29
CA TYR A 204 12.33 6.07 -26.30
C TYR A 204 13.53 5.36 -26.93
N ILE A 205 14.07 4.31 -26.29
CA ILE A 205 15.12 3.44 -26.86
C ILE A 205 14.50 2.19 -27.51
N ARG A 206 13.66 1.46 -26.76
CA ARG A 206 13.12 0.15 -27.18
C ARG A 206 11.81 0.25 -27.94
N ARG A 207 11.14 1.39 -27.94
CA ARG A 207 9.84 1.63 -28.60
C ARG A 207 8.81 0.56 -28.15
N ALA A 208 8.20 -0.18 -29.08
CA ALA A 208 7.24 -1.24 -28.79
C ALA A 208 7.79 -2.42 -27.95
N LYS A 209 9.12 -2.56 -27.86
CA LYS A 209 9.79 -3.60 -27.05
C LYS A 209 10.15 -3.13 -25.64
N ALA A 210 9.76 -1.91 -25.26
CA ALA A 210 9.96 -1.42 -23.89
C ALA A 210 9.13 -2.23 -22.89
N LYS A 211 9.67 -2.38 -21.68
CA LYS A 211 8.96 -3.11 -20.60
C LYS A 211 7.86 -2.29 -19.95
N SER A 212 7.94 -0.96 -20.04
CA SER A 212 6.98 0.00 -19.49
C SER A 212 7.17 1.35 -20.19
N ASN A 213 6.15 2.18 -20.20
CA ASN A 213 6.18 3.58 -20.64
C ASN A 213 6.38 4.58 -19.50
N ILE A 214 6.79 4.12 -18.33
CA ILE A 214 7.16 4.98 -17.22
C ILE A 214 8.40 5.79 -17.58
N THR A 215 8.35 7.09 -17.28
CA THR A 215 9.43 8.03 -17.49
C THR A 215 9.94 8.61 -16.16
N THR A 216 10.11 9.93 -16.06
CA THR A 216 10.66 10.64 -14.91
C THR A 216 9.72 10.64 -13.71
N ASN A 217 8.42 10.65 -13.95
CA ASN A 217 7.30 10.61 -12.99
C ASN A 217 7.43 11.48 -11.69
N ALA A 218 7.07 10.98 -10.53
CA ALA A 218 6.82 11.72 -9.27
C ALA A 218 8.09 11.98 -8.44
N GLN A 219 9.20 12.44 -9.03
CA GLN A 219 10.49 12.59 -8.33
C GLN A 219 10.45 13.66 -7.22
N LEU A 220 9.75 14.78 -7.43
CA LEU A 220 9.67 15.85 -6.43
C LEU A 220 8.91 15.39 -5.19
N THR A 221 7.77 14.74 -5.35
CA THR A 221 6.99 14.21 -4.24
C THR A 221 7.73 13.09 -3.50
N ALA A 222 8.48 12.25 -4.24
CA ALA A 222 9.33 11.24 -3.63
C ALA A 222 10.49 11.86 -2.83
N LEU A 223 11.04 13.01 -3.27
CA LEU A 223 12.01 13.76 -2.49
C LEU A 223 11.40 14.30 -1.20
N MET A 224 10.16 14.81 -1.24
CA MET A 224 9.44 15.24 -0.03
C MET A 224 9.29 14.08 0.97
N GLY A 225 8.87 12.89 0.52
CA GLY A 225 8.80 11.70 1.37
C GLY A 225 10.17 11.28 1.94
N ALA A 226 11.24 11.39 1.15
CA ALA A 226 12.59 11.11 1.62
C ALA A 226 13.05 12.13 2.69
N MET A 227 12.71 13.40 2.54
CA MET A 227 12.99 14.44 3.53
C MET A 227 12.22 14.20 4.83
N TYR A 228 10.94 13.82 4.72
CA TYR A 228 10.11 13.45 5.86
C TYR A 228 10.72 12.29 6.65
N LEU A 229 11.10 11.21 5.98
CA LEU A 229 11.76 10.06 6.60
C LEU A 229 13.12 10.40 7.22
N ALA A 230 13.90 11.27 6.57
CA ALA A 230 15.18 11.72 7.10
C ALA A 230 15.03 12.60 8.35
N ALA A 231 13.98 13.42 8.40
CA ALA A 231 13.68 14.28 9.55
C ALA A 231 13.18 13.46 10.76
N LEU A 232 12.31 12.48 10.53
CA LEU A 232 11.79 11.62 11.61
C LEU A 232 12.84 10.65 12.14
N GLY A 233 13.66 10.10 11.26
CA GLY A 233 14.48 8.94 11.62
C GLY A 233 13.65 7.70 11.96
N PRO A 234 14.29 6.61 12.39
CA PRO A 234 13.58 5.35 12.68
C PRO A 234 12.71 5.42 13.94
N GLU A 235 13.14 6.14 14.95
CA GLU A 235 12.38 6.36 16.18
C GLU A 235 11.14 7.21 15.91
N GLY A 236 11.27 8.34 15.21
CA GLY A 236 10.15 9.21 14.88
C GLY A 236 9.11 8.50 13.98
N LEU A 237 9.54 7.71 13.00
CA LEU A 237 8.62 6.90 12.19
C LEU A 237 7.83 5.90 13.06
N ARG A 238 8.51 5.28 14.02
CA ARG A 238 7.86 4.36 14.96
C ARG A 238 6.87 5.08 15.87
N GLU A 239 7.22 6.25 16.38
CA GLU A 239 6.37 7.06 17.26
C GLU A 239 5.10 7.50 16.53
N VAL A 240 5.23 8.01 15.31
CA VAL A 240 4.09 8.40 14.44
C VAL A 240 3.17 7.20 14.17
N ALA A 241 3.73 6.06 13.80
CA ALA A 241 2.96 4.84 13.55
C ALA A 241 2.26 4.33 14.81
N LEU A 242 2.93 4.32 15.96
CA LEU A 242 2.32 3.91 17.25
C LEU A 242 1.20 4.85 17.67
N LYS A 243 1.40 6.17 17.54
CA LYS A 243 0.38 7.16 17.86
C LYS A 243 -0.85 6.99 16.98
N SER A 244 -0.65 6.74 15.67
CA SER A 244 -1.75 6.46 14.75
C SER A 244 -2.54 5.20 15.14
N VAL A 245 -1.86 4.11 15.54
CA VAL A 245 -2.53 2.91 16.08
C VAL A 245 -3.31 3.24 17.34
N GLU A 246 -2.71 3.95 18.29
CA GLU A 246 -3.34 4.31 19.56
C GLU A 246 -4.63 5.11 19.32
N MET A 247 -4.56 6.16 18.49
CA MET A 247 -5.71 7.03 18.22
C MET A 247 -6.83 6.29 17.47
N ALA A 248 -6.48 5.43 16.50
CA ALA A 248 -7.47 4.63 15.79
C ALA A 248 -8.17 3.60 16.69
N HIS A 249 -7.44 2.94 17.58
CA HIS A 249 -8.03 1.99 18.52
C HIS A 249 -8.90 2.68 19.59
N LYS A 250 -8.52 3.89 20.05
CA LYS A 250 -9.35 4.74 20.90
C LYS A 250 -10.64 5.15 20.17
N LEU A 251 -10.51 5.67 18.95
CA LEU A 251 -11.66 6.05 18.14
C LEU A 251 -12.61 4.87 17.91
N HIS A 252 -12.09 3.72 17.54
CA HIS A 252 -12.89 2.50 17.35
C HIS A 252 -13.69 2.15 18.60
N ALA A 253 -13.08 2.20 19.79
CA ALA A 253 -13.75 1.93 21.04
C ALA A 253 -14.89 2.94 21.34
N LEU A 254 -14.61 4.23 21.13
CA LEU A 254 -15.58 5.31 21.31
C LEU A 254 -16.77 5.21 20.36
N LEU A 255 -16.54 4.90 19.07
CA LEU A 255 -17.62 4.79 18.11
C LEU A 255 -18.52 3.57 18.35
N LEU A 256 -18.01 2.50 18.95
CA LEU A 256 -18.81 1.34 19.35
C LEU A 256 -19.76 1.62 20.55
N GLU A 257 -19.57 2.73 21.29
CA GLU A 257 -20.51 3.18 22.31
C GLU A 257 -21.78 3.79 21.72
N VAL A 258 -21.75 4.17 20.42
CA VAL A 258 -22.89 4.76 19.73
C VAL A 258 -23.92 3.69 19.39
N PRO A 259 -25.21 3.85 19.80
CA PRO A 259 -26.24 2.84 19.58
C PRO A 259 -26.39 2.45 18.11
N GLY A 260 -26.43 1.15 17.84
CA GLY A 260 -26.59 0.59 16.49
C GLY A 260 -25.31 0.46 15.68
N VAL A 261 -24.19 1.05 16.10
CA VAL A 261 -22.88 0.84 15.49
C VAL A 261 -22.31 -0.51 15.90
N ARG A 262 -21.79 -1.27 14.94
CA ARG A 262 -21.21 -2.60 15.18
C ARG A 262 -19.83 -2.72 14.57
N PRO A 263 -18.91 -3.49 15.20
CA PRO A 263 -17.59 -3.73 14.61
C PRO A 263 -17.71 -4.55 13.33
N PHE A 264 -16.86 -4.27 12.37
CA PHE A 264 -16.71 -5.06 11.13
C PHE A 264 -15.28 -5.54 10.94
N THR A 265 -14.30 -4.62 10.96
CA THR A 265 -12.89 -4.98 10.81
C THR A 265 -12.42 -5.87 11.97
N PRO A 266 -11.85 -7.06 11.68
CA PRO A 266 -11.29 -7.90 12.72
C PRO A 266 -9.99 -7.27 13.29
N LYS A 267 -9.80 -7.40 14.60
CA LYS A 267 -8.55 -7.00 15.26
C LYS A 267 -7.44 -8.05 15.01
N PRO A 268 -6.16 -7.63 14.96
CA PRO A 268 -5.69 -6.23 15.01
C PRO A 268 -5.85 -5.51 13.67
N PHE A 269 -5.91 -4.17 13.72
CA PHE A 269 -5.88 -3.28 12.57
C PHE A 269 -4.86 -2.14 12.82
N PHE A 270 -4.48 -1.41 11.78
CA PHE A 270 -3.50 -0.32 11.90
C PHE A 270 -4.18 1.00 12.30
N ASN A 271 -4.43 1.91 11.38
CA ASN A 271 -4.99 3.23 11.62
C ASN A 271 -6.35 3.47 10.95
N GLU A 272 -6.82 2.50 10.17
CA GLU A 272 -8.12 2.49 9.51
C GLU A 272 -8.93 1.28 9.96
N PHE A 273 -10.25 1.43 9.98
CA PHE A 273 -11.17 0.33 10.30
C PHE A 273 -12.56 0.59 9.73
N ALA A 274 -13.28 -0.47 9.42
CA ALA A 274 -14.67 -0.43 8.99
C ALA A 274 -15.62 -0.74 10.14
N LEU A 275 -16.74 -0.02 10.18
CA LEU A 275 -17.86 -0.26 11.08
C LEU A 275 -19.14 -0.47 10.27
N ALA A 276 -20.06 -1.29 10.76
CA ALA A 276 -21.42 -1.40 10.25
C ALA A 276 -22.31 -0.37 10.93
N LEU A 277 -22.97 0.47 10.14
CA LEU A 277 -23.84 1.53 10.61
C LEU A 277 -25.33 1.14 10.49
N PRO A 278 -26.22 1.64 11.36
CA PRO A 278 -27.67 1.39 11.27
C PRO A 278 -28.37 2.17 10.16
N LYS A 279 -27.69 3.17 9.56
CA LYS A 279 -28.18 4.04 8.48
C LYS A 279 -27.24 3.96 7.28
N ASP A 280 -27.72 4.43 6.12
CA ASP A 280 -26.91 4.54 4.89
C ASP A 280 -25.63 5.34 5.14
N PRO A 281 -24.44 4.78 4.90
CA PRO A 281 -23.16 5.46 5.15
C PRO A 281 -22.98 6.77 4.39
N GLU A 282 -23.53 6.89 3.17
CA GLU A 282 -23.44 8.13 2.40
C GLU A 282 -24.28 9.26 3.03
N ALA A 283 -25.45 8.93 3.58
CA ALA A 283 -26.26 9.91 4.33
C ALA A 283 -25.55 10.32 5.63
N VAL A 284 -24.93 9.38 6.33
CA VAL A 284 -24.15 9.64 7.55
C VAL A 284 -22.94 10.51 7.24
N ARG A 285 -22.19 10.21 6.18
CA ARG A 285 -21.02 10.98 5.74
C ARG A 285 -21.39 12.45 5.45
N ARG A 286 -22.51 12.70 4.74
CA ARG A 286 -22.98 14.05 4.45
C ARG A 286 -23.37 14.81 5.73
N ALA A 287 -24.12 14.17 6.62
CA ALA A 287 -24.52 14.78 7.87
C ALA A 287 -23.34 15.09 8.81
N LEU A 288 -22.30 14.25 8.82
CA LEU A 288 -21.03 14.52 9.50
C LEU A 288 -20.27 15.69 8.86
N ALA A 289 -20.24 15.77 7.53
CA ALA A 289 -19.56 16.86 6.81
C ALA A 289 -20.20 18.22 7.10
N GLU A 290 -21.52 18.31 7.24
CA GLU A 290 -22.25 19.52 7.66
C GLU A 290 -21.83 19.97 9.08
N ARG A 291 -21.32 19.07 9.91
CA ARG A 291 -20.79 19.33 11.26
C ARG A 291 -19.27 19.53 11.29
N GLY A 292 -18.63 19.57 10.11
CA GLY A 292 -17.18 19.78 9.99
C GLY A 292 -16.33 18.51 10.12
N PHE A 293 -16.93 17.31 10.08
CA PHE A 293 -16.19 16.04 10.16
C PHE A 293 -16.11 15.32 8.81
N HIS A 294 -14.92 14.92 8.42
CA HIS A 294 -14.69 13.99 7.34
C HIS A 294 -14.54 12.57 7.92
N GLY A 295 -15.62 11.80 7.88
CA GLY A 295 -15.67 10.44 8.42
C GLY A 295 -16.79 9.64 7.76
N ALA A 296 -16.94 8.38 8.17
CA ALA A 296 -17.93 7.45 7.64
C ALA A 296 -17.85 7.29 6.11
N THR A 297 -16.62 7.15 5.56
CA THR A 297 -16.43 6.92 4.12
C THR A 297 -17.12 5.62 3.71
N PRO A 298 -18.12 5.67 2.78
CA PRO A 298 -18.84 4.48 2.37
C PRO A 298 -17.91 3.41 1.79
N VAL A 299 -18.07 2.18 2.26
CA VAL A 299 -17.41 1.01 1.69
C VAL A 299 -18.27 0.47 0.53
N PRO A 300 -17.68 0.05 -0.60
CA PRO A 300 -18.44 -0.56 -1.69
C PRO A 300 -19.30 -1.74 -1.21
N ARG A 301 -20.51 -1.88 -1.73
CA ARG A 301 -21.47 -2.92 -1.30
C ARG A 301 -20.97 -4.36 -1.48
N GLU A 302 -19.96 -4.58 -2.30
CA GLU A 302 -19.33 -5.89 -2.47
C GLU A 302 -18.69 -6.44 -1.19
N TYR A 303 -18.42 -5.57 -0.18
CA TYR A 303 -17.87 -5.96 1.13
C TYR A 303 -18.93 -6.19 2.19
N GLY A 304 -20.15 -5.68 1.98
CA GLY A 304 -21.25 -5.76 2.91
C GLY A 304 -22.16 -4.53 2.85
N GLU A 305 -23.28 -4.60 3.52
CA GLU A 305 -24.23 -3.49 3.57
C GLU A 305 -23.92 -2.53 4.72
N ASN A 306 -24.13 -1.24 4.47
CA ASN A 306 -24.01 -0.16 5.47
C ASN A 306 -22.64 -0.10 6.15
N LEU A 307 -21.57 -0.45 5.44
CA LEU A 307 -20.21 -0.35 5.96
C LEU A 307 -19.62 1.03 5.68
N ALA A 308 -18.93 1.57 6.67
CA ALA A 308 -18.20 2.82 6.58
C ALA A 308 -16.79 2.68 7.14
N LEU A 309 -15.80 3.27 6.43
CA LEU A 309 -14.43 3.41 6.92
C LEU A 309 -14.29 4.65 7.79
N PHE A 310 -13.52 4.47 8.85
CA PHE A 310 -13.01 5.51 9.73
C PHE A 310 -11.50 5.39 9.85
N ALA A 311 -10.83 6.51 10.08
CA ALA A 311 -9.40 6.55 10.29
C ALA A 311 -9.05 7.57 11.38
N ALA A 312 -8.00 7.29 12.12
CA ALA A 312 -7.34 8.28 12.96
C ALA A 312 -5.83 8.16 12.83
N THR A 313 -5.14 9.27 12.91
CA THR A 313 -3.70 9.37 12.75
C THR A 313 -3.08 10.10 13.94
N GLU A 314 -1.77 10.25 13.93
CA GLU A 314 -1.00 11.01 14.92
C GLU A 314 -1.40 12.48 15.02
N LEU A 315 -2.11 13.01 14.02
CA LEU A 315 -2.54 14.42 13.99
C LEU A 315 -3.81 14.70 14.82
N HIS A 316 -4.52 13.64 15.24
CA HIS A 316 -5.74 13.79 16.04
C HIS A 316 -5.43 13.83 17.53
N GLU A 317 -6.19 14.66 18.24
CA GLU A 317 -6.19 14.70 19.70
C GLU A 317 -7.43 13.96 20.25
N GLU A 318 -7.44 13.71 21.55
CA GLU A 318 -8.53 12.95 22.19
C GLU A 318 -9.88 13.67 22.10
N GLU A 319 -9.85 15.01 22.15
CA GLU A 319 -11.00 15.87 21.96
C GLU A 319 -11.66 15.72 20.59
N ASP A 320 -10.88 15.52 19.55
CA ASP A 320 -11.39 15.30 18.18
C ASP A 320 -12.16 13.98 18.11
N LEU A 321 -11.66 12.94 18.77
CA LEU A 321 -12.30 11.62 18.78
C LEU A 321 -13.63 11.67 19.54
N LEU A 322 -13.67 12.37 20.69
CA LEU A 322 -14.87 12.56 21.47
C LEU A 322 -15.91 13.38 20.71
N ALA A 323 -15.49 14.45 20.05
CA ALA A 323 -16.36 15.30 19.23
C ALA A 323 -16.97 14.51 18.06
N LEU A 324 -16.19 13.67 17.37
CA LEU A 324 -16.70 12.81 16.31
C LEU A 324 -17.72 11.78 16.85
N ARG A 325 -17.48 11.18 18.04
CA ARG A 325 -18.42 10.26 18.67
C ARG A 325 -19.77 10.94 18.92
N GLU A 326 -19.79 12.14 19.52
CA GLU A 326 -21.03 12.87 19.80
C GLU A 326 -21.74 13.28 18.48
N ALA A 327 -20.99 13.76 17.48
CA ALA A 327 -21.56 14.07 16.18
C ALA A 327 -22.19 12.84 15.52
N LEU A 328 -21.53 11.67 15.56
CA LEU A 328 -22.08 10.43 15.02
C LEU A 328 -23.34 9.98 15.78
N LYS A 329 -23.34 10.11 17.10
CA LYS A 329 -24.50 9.80 17.93
C LYS A 329 -25.72 10.64 17.57
N GLU A 330 -25.54 11.96 17.37
CA GLU A 330 -26.61 12.86 16.92
C GLU A 330 -27.12 12.50 15.51
N VAL A 331 -26.21 12.17 14.58
CA VAL A 331 -26.57 11.79 13.19
C VAL A 331 -27.32 10.48 13.14
N LEU A 332 -27.04 9.55 14.06
CA LEU A 332 -27.67 8.24 14.10
C LEU A 332 -28.95 8.20 14.95
N ALA A 333 -29.18 9.18 15.82
CA ALA A 333 -30.45 9.34 16.55
C ALA A 333 -31.58 9.67 15.56
#